data_ba6daf4d198fb33fad0678fd356ed1ca
#
_entry.id   ba6daf4d198fb33fad0678fd356ed1ca
#
_cell.length_a   1.000
_cell.length_b   1.000
_cell.length_c   1.000
_cell.angle_alpha   90.00
_cell.angle_beta   90.00
_cell.angle_gamma   90.00
#
_symmetry.space_group_name_H-M   'P 1'
#
loop_
_entity.id
_entity.type
_entity.pdbx_description
1 polymer ?
#
loop_
_entity_poly.entity_id
_entity_poly.type
_entity_poly.pdbx_seq_one_letter_code
_entity_poly.pdbx_strand_id
1 'polypeptide(L)'
;MPEDQIVLFVRDQCEKRNIPPENLGYDSTGRGTLGTAFGRLWSTVVNPIEFGGPATEARRVPLSGGVDISCKDYFFNFVSELWYSSRWVIESDQFRGMTEDMMSEGCLREWMIVGKNKIQVEPKDQMKIKSGRSPDLYDGLVTGIEMARRRGFVIERLKPIRKAKMDDEWKKELQERARRLASSGALTYSS
;
A
#
# COMPACT_ATOMS: atom_id res chain seq x y z
N MET A 1 18.30 -1.46 -25.22
CA MET A 1 18.03 -2.43 -24.14
C MET A 1 16.62 -2.23 -23.62
N PRO A 2 15.94 -3.23 -23.02
CA PRO A 2 14.59 -3.04 -22.49
C PRO A 2 14.47 -1.87 -21.50
N GLU A 3 15.48 -1.69 -20.66
CA GLU A 3 15.55 -0.58 -19.69
C GLU A 3 15.55 0.79 -20.37
N ASP A 4 16.19 0.91 -21.52
CA ASP A 4 16.22 2.16 -22.28
C ASP A 4 14.84 2.55 -22.77
N GLN A 5 14.06 1.60 -23.24
CA GLN A 5 12.68 1.82 -23.68
C GLN A 5 11.78 2.24 -22.51
N ILE A 6 11.97 1.61 -21.35
CA ILE A 6 11.26 1.98 -20.11
C ILE A 6 11.57 3.43 -19.74
N VAL A 7 12.86 3.80 -19.70
CA VAL A 7 13.25 5.17 -19.32
C VAL A 7 12.74 6.21 -20.29
N LEU A 8 12.84 5.96 -21.60
CA LEU A 8 12.34 6.90 -22.61
C LEU A 8 10.82 7.08 -22.50
N PHE A 9 10.09 6.00 -22.30
CA PHE A 9 8.63 6.06 -22.09
C PHE A 9 8.28 6.84 -20.82
N VAL A 10 8.94 6.53 -19.68
CA VAL A 10 8.68 7.19 -18.40
C VAL A 10 9.01 8.68 -18.48
N ARG A 11 10.15 9.04 -19.09
CA ARG A 11 10.53 10.44 -19.33
C ARG A 11 9.45 11.18 -20.12
N ASP A 12 9.00 10.63 -21.26
CA ASP A 12 7.94 11.23 -22.07
C ASP A 12 6.64 11.44 -21.26
N GLN A 13 6.27 10.45 -20.44
CA GLN A 13 5.09 10.57 -19.57
C GLN A 13 5.24 11.63 -18.48
N CYS A 14 6.43 11.78 -17.93
CA CYS A 14 6.73 12.81 -16.92
C CYS A 14 6.74 14.22 -17.56
N GLU A 15 7.38 14.37 -18.70
CA GLU A 15 7.42 15.64 -19.44
C GLU A 15 6.00 16.11 -19.81
N LYS A 16 5.14 15.23 -20.33
CA LYS A 16 3.73 15.53 -20.64
C LYS A 16 2.91 15.99 -19.45
N ARG A 17 3.29 15.60 -18.23
CA ARG A 17 2.59 15.92 -16.98
C ARG A 17 3.30 16.97 -16.13
N ASN A 18 4.38 17.56 -16.65
CA ASN A 18 5.24 18.50 -15.94
C ASN A 18 5.74 17.92 -14.60
N ILE A 19 6.11 16.64 -14.57
CA ILE A 19 6.72 15.97 -13.42
C ILE A 19 8.23 16.02 -13.57
N PRO A 20 8.95 16.77 -12.72
CA PRO A 20 10.40 16.84 -12.79
C PRO A 20 11.02 15.53 -12.27
N PRO A 21 12.24 15.17 -12.74
CA PRO A 21 12.85 13.87 -12.46
C PRO A 21 13.08 13.60 -10.97
N GLU A 22 13.31 14.62 -10.16
CA GLU A 22 13.43 14.47 -8.69
C GLU A 22 12.14 14.05 -8.00
N ASN A 23 10.99 14.15 -8.65
CA ASN A 23 9.70 13.69 -8.14
C ASN A 23 9.34 12.28 -8.60
N LEU A 24 10.17 11.65 -9.44
CA LEU A 24 9.98 10.27 -9.83
C LEU A 24 10.70 9.32 -8.88
N GLY A 25 9.99 8.30 -8.40
CA GLY A 25 10.55 7.12 -7.72
C GLY A 25 10.36 5.87 -8.57
N TYR A 26 11.28 4.91 -8.45
CA TYR A 26 11.19 3.61 -9.11
C TYR A 26 11.67 2.49 -8.18
N ASP A 27 11.09 1.30 -8.33
CA ASP A 27 11.59 0.11 -7.63
C ASP A 27 12.96 -0.29 -8.18
N SER A 28 13.99 -0.15 -7.35
CA SER A 28 15.37 -0.50 -7.68
C SER A 28 15.76 -1.90 -7.25
N THR A 29 14.85 -2.67 -6.67
CA THR A 29 15.14 -4.00 -6.12
C THR A 29 15.62 -4.95 -7.21
N GLY A 30 16.87 -5.41 -7.10
CA GLY A 30 17.47 -6.37 -8.03
C GLY A 30 17.73 -5.87 -9.46
N ARG A 31 17.55 -4.57 -9.75
CA ARG A 31 17.70 -3.99 -11.09
C ARG A 31 18.65 -2.78 -11.13
N GLY A 32 19.92 -2.99 -10.81
CA GLY A 32 20.94 -1.94 -10.90
C GLY A 32 21.07 -1.28 -12.29
N THR A 33 20.71 -2.01 -13.35
CA THR A 33 20.76 -1.54 -14.75
C THR A 33 19.74 -0.42 -15.03
N LEU A 34 18.58 -0.42 -14.40
CA LEU A 34 17.56 0.60 -14.61
C LEU A 34 18.02 1.98 -14.09
N GLY A 35 18.65 2.03 -12.92
CA GLY A 35 19.23 3.28 -12.39
C GLY A 35 20.29 3.87 -13.31
N THR A 36 21.16 3.03 -13.86
CA THR A 36 22.18 3.46 -14.85
C THR A 36 21.51 4.00 -16.12
N ALA A 37 20.45 3.36 -16.59
CA ALA A 37 19.70 3.81 -17.76
C ALA A 37 19.01 5.17 -17.51
N PHE A 38 18.42 5.39 -16.32
CA PHE A 38 17.87 6.70 -15.93
C PHE A 38 18.95 7.78 -15.94
N GLY A 39 20.09 7.55 -15.30
CA GLY A 39 21.21 8.51 -15.27
C GLY A 39 21.74 8.87 -16.65
N ARG A 40 21.77 7.93 -17.57
CA ARG A 40 22.27 8.12 -18.93
C ARG A 40 21.27 8.81 -19.87
N LEU A 41 19.97 8.48 -19.77
CA LEU A 41 18.96 8.87 -20.77
C LEU A 41 18.05 10.00 -20.30
N TRP A 42 18.02 10.28 -19.02
CA TRP A 42 17.18 11.34 -18.47
C TRP A 42 17.88 12.12 -17.34
N SER A 43 17.99 11.53 -16.13
CA SER A 43 18.55 12.25 -14.98
C SER A 43 19.08 11.30 -13.89
N THR A 44 20.12 11.73 -13.22
CA THR A 44 20.69 11.05 -12.05
C THR A 44 19.93 11.34 -10.73
N VAL A 45 19.02 12.33 -10.73
CA VAL A 45 18.26 12.71 -9.53
C VAL A 45 16.95 11.93 -9.36
N VAL A 46 16.65 10.99 -10.24
CA VAL A 46 15.54 10.04 -10.10
C VAL A 46 15.79 9.16 -8.87
N ASN A 47 14.75 8.90 -8.08
CA ASN A 47 14.88 8.29 -6.76
C ASN A 47 14.74 6.76 -6.82
N PRO A 48 15.81 5.99 -6.51
CA PRO A 48 15.68 4.56 -6.30
C PRO A 48 14.96 4.29 -4.96
N ILE A 49 14.06 3.32 -4.97
CA ILE A 49 13.37 2.81 -3.80
C ILE A 49 13.61 1.31 -3.73
N GLU A 50 14.39 0.88 -2.75
CA GLU A 50 14.76 -0.52 -2.57
C GLU A 50 13.79 -1.20 -1.62
N PHE A 51 12.84 -1.95 -2.15
CA PHE A 51 11.81 -2.64 -1.38
C PHE A 51 12.37 -3.71 -0.44
N GLY A 52 13.51 -4.31 -0.79
CA GLY A 52 14.18 -5.34 -0.01
C GLY A 52 14.92 -4.84 1.23
N GLY A 53 15.06 -3.53 1.42
CA GLY A 53 15.79 -2.93 2.52
C GLY A 53 15.15 -3.10 3.90
N PRO A 54 15.87 -2.73 4.97
CA PRO A 54 15.31 -2.67 6.31
C PRO A 54 14.28 -1.54 6.43
N ALA A 55 13.31 -1.67 7.35
CA ALA A 55 12.41 -0.59 7.70
C ALA A 55 13.18 0.62 8.24
N THR A 56 12.66 1.81 8.02
CA THR A 56 13.37 3.06 8.33
C THR A 56 13.34 3.40 9.83
N GLU A 57 14.30 4.21 10.27
CA GLU A 57 14.30 4.79 11.65
C GLU A 57 13.27 5.90 11.81
N ALA A 58 12.56 6.29 10.75
CA ALA A 58 11.60 7.36 10.80
C ALA A 58 10.46 7.07 11.79
N ARG A 59 10.07 8.09 12.58
CA ARG A 59 8.97 8.02 13.54
C ARG A 59 7.68 8.51 12.88
N ARG A 60 7.05 7.64 12.09
CA ARG A 60 5.85 7.98 11.30
C ARG A 60 4.71 6.99 11.47
N VAL A 61 4.75 6.19 12.53
CA VAL A 61 3.67 5.25 12.87
C VAL A 61 2.60 6.02 13.65
N PRO A 62 1.39 6.23 13.12
CA PRO A 62 0.33 7.03 13.74
C PRO A 62 -0.43 6.24 14.80
N LEU A 63 0.23 5.85 15.89
CA LEU A 63 -0.45 5.15 16.98
C LEU A 63 -1.35 6.09 17.79
N SER A 64 -2.50 5.57 18.21
CA SER A 64 -3.36 6.21 19.19
C SER A 64 -2.62 6.33 20.53
N GLY A 65 -2.57 7.53 21.12
CA GLY A 65 -1.92 7.78 22.40
C GLY A 65 -0.64 8.62 22.34
N GLY A 66 -0.22 9.05 21.16
CA GLY A 66 0.89 10.01 21.01
C GLY A 66 2.29 9.43 21.18
N VAL A 67 2.43 8.12 21.26
CA VAL A 67 3.73 7.44 21.30
C VAL A 67 4.24 7.29 19.88
N ASP A 68 5.32 7.99 19.55
CA ASP A 68 5.99 7.85 18.27
C ASP A 68 6.91 6.62 18.29
N ILE A 69 6.49 5.56 17.60
CA ILE A 69 7.31 4.36 17.39
C ILE A 69 8.04 4.52 16.06
N SER A 70 9.31 4.08 16.01
CA SER A 70 10.06 4.05 14.76
C SER A 70 9.48 2.97 13.83
N CYS A 71 9.55 3.20 12.51
CA CYS A 71 9.13 2.19 11.54
C CYS A 71 9.94 0.90 11.71
N LYS A 72 11.23 0.99 12.05
CA LYS A 72 12.10 -0.16 12.33
C LYS A 72 11.62 -1.01 13.50
N ASP A 73 11.02 -0.40 14.53
CA ASP A 73 10.48 -1.13 15.66
C ASP A 73 9.12 -1.76 15.35
N TYR A 74 8.37 -1.19 14.43
CA TYR A 74 7.02 -1.60 14.08
C TYR A 74 6.94 -2.57 12.89
N PHE A 75 7.82 -2.41 11.89
CA PHE A 75 7.83 -3.20 10.67
C PHE A 75 9.04 -4.14 10.60
N PHE A 76 8.86 -5.27 9.94
CA PHE A 76 9.93 -6.25 9.74
C PHE A 76 10.94 -5.77 8.70
N ASN A 77 10.47 -5.21 7.59
CA ASN A 77 11.27 -4.72 6.48
C ASN A 77 10.61 -3.52 5.79
N PHE A 78 11.31 -2.90 4.84
CA PHE A 78 10.84 -1.68 4.19
C PHE A 78 9.59 -1.91 3.33
N VAL A 79 9.46 -3.02 2.63
CA VAL A 79 8.24 -3.31 1.89
C VAL A 79 7.01 -3.39 2.81
N SER A 80 7.17 -3.91 4.02
CA SER A 80 6.09 -3.93 5.01
C SER A 80 5.74 -2.53 5.51
N GLU A 81 6.74 -1.66 5.68
CA GLU A 81 6.53 -0.25 5.99
C GLU A 81 5.74 0.45 4.88
N LEU A 82 6.15 0.29 3.62
CA LEU A 82 5.49 0.91 2.48
C LEU A 82 4.03 0.46 2.34
N TRP A 83 3.82 -0.85 2.27
CA TRP A 83 2.52 -1.44 2.04
C TRP A 83 1.53 -1.21 3.17
N TYR A 84 1.93 -1.51 4.40
CA TYR A 84 1.02 -1.37 5.53
C TYR A 84 0.70 0.10 5.83
N SER A 85 1.65 0.99 5.67
CA SER A 85 1.44 2.41 5.96
C SER A 85 0.56 3.13 4.94
N SER A 86 0.38 2.58 3.74
CA SER A 86 -0.59 3.10 2.76
C SER A 86 -2.02 3.07 3.30
N ARG A 87 -2.34 2.09 4.15
CA ARG A 87 -3.60 2.02 4.88
C ARG A 87 -3.90 3.32 5.65
N TRP A 88 -2.90 3.88 6.34
CA TRP A 88 -3.11 5.10 7.11
C TRP A 88 -3.38 6.32 6.24
N VAL A 89 -2.78 6.39 5.06
CA VAL A 89 -3.06 7.44 4.07
C VAL A 89 -4.51 7.37 3.59
N ILE A 90 -5.01 6.15 3.39
CA ILE A 90 -6.40 5.90 3.00
C ILE A 90 -7.36 6.20 4.15
N GLU A 91 -7.09 5.69 5.35
CA GLU A 91 -7.92 5.90 6.55
C GLU A 91 -7.98 7.37 7.01
N SER A 92 -6.93 8.15 6.73
CA SER A 92 -6.90 9.60 7.01
C SER A 92 -7.55 10.46 5.93
N ASP A 93 -8.09 9.83 4.87
CA ASP A 93 -8.72 10.50 3.72
C ASP A 93 -7.75 11.42 2.94
N GLN A 94 -6.44 11.10 2.97
CA GLN A 94 -5.40 11.87 2.29
C GLN A 94 -5.09 11.34 0.88
N PHE A 95 -5.76 10.26 0.46
CA PHE A 95 -5.59 9.68 -0.88
C PHE A 95 -6.86 9.87 -1.72
N ARG A 96 -6.67 10.26 -2.98
CA ARG A 96 -7.73 10.39 -3.99
C ARG A 96 -7.37 9.59 -5.24
N GLY A 97 -8.38 9.11 -5.94
CA GLY A 97 -8.19 8.43 -7.22
C GLY A 97 -7.83 6.94 -7.09
N MET A 98 -8.23 6.27 -5.99
CA MET A 98 -8.15 4.81 -5.90
C MET A 98 -9.00 4.18 -7.00
N THR A 99 -8.38 3.33 -7.83
CA THR A 99 -9.10 2.51 -8.80
C THR A 99 -9.49 1.17 -8.17
N GLU A 100 -10.48 0.49 -8.75
CA GLU A 100 -10.89 -0.86 -8.31
C GLU A 100 -9.73 -1.86 -8.41
N ASP A 101 -8.93 -1.77 -9.46
CA ASP A 101 -7.77 -2.64 -9.65
C ASP A 101 -6.70 -2.41 -8.58
N MET A 102 -6.37 -1.15 -8.25
CA MET A 102 -5.46 -0.83 -7.15
C MET A 102 -5.97 -1.35 -5.81
N MET A 103 -7.26 -1.15 -5.53
CA MET A 103 -7.89 -1.64 -4.30
C MET A 103 -7.86 -3.16 -4.23
N SER A 104 -8.18 -3.84 -5.33
CA SER A 104 -8.13 -5.30 -5.44
C SER A 104 -6.72 -5.82 -5.14
N GLU A 105 -5.68 -5.25 -5.75
CA GLU A 105 -4.29 -5.65 -5.49
C GLU A 105 -3.88 -5.41 -4.03
N GLY A 106 -4.26 -4.25 -3.47
CA GLY A 106 -3.97 -3.89 -2.07
C GLY A 106 -4.63 -4.82 -1.05
N CYS A 107 -5.86 -5.27 -1.33
CA CYS A 107 -6.61 -6.18 -0.45
C CYS A 107 -6.16 -7.63 -0.55
N LEU A 108 -5.50 -8.05 -1.63
CA LEU A 108 -5.05 -9.44 -1.82
C LEU A 108 -3.80 -9.78 -0.99
N ARG A 109 -2.99 -8.80 -0.63
CA ARG A 109 -1.74 -9.04 0.09
C ARG A 109 -1.98 -9.10 1.59
N GLU A 110 -1.78 -10.28 2.15
CA GLU A 110 -1.93 -10.52 3.58
C GLU A 110 -0.76 -9.93 4.39
N TRP A 111 -0.95 -9.80 5.68
CA TRP A 111 0.09 -9.43 6.62
C TRP A 111 0.02 -10.30 7.87
N MET A 112 1.15 -10.42 8.56
CA MET A 112 1.28 -11.22 9.78
C MET A 112 2.15 -10.52 10.80
N ILE A 113 2.03 -10.93 12.05
CA ILE A 113 2.94 -10.50 13.12
C ILE A 113 4.07 -11.50 13.22
N VAL A 114 5.31 -11.03 13.16
CA VAL A 114 6.52 -11.85 13.21
C VAL A 114 7.50 -11.36 14.28
N GLY A 115 8.34 -12.26 14.76
CA GLY A 115 9.42 -11.93 15.70
C GLY A 115 8.94 -11.16 16.93
N LYS A 116 9.54 -10.00 17.18
CA LYS A 116 9.21 -9.12 18.32
C LYS A 116 7.97 -8.25 18.03
N ASN A 117 6.85 -8.84 17.66
CA ASN A 117 5.60 -8.14 17.33
C ASN A 117 5.70 -7.16 16.16
N LYS A 118 6.56 -7.45 15.17
CA LYS A 118 6.68 -6.63 13.97
C LYS A 118 5.70 -7.08 12.90
N ILE A 119 5.17 -6.11 12.17
CA ILE A 119 4.31 -6.37 11.02
C ILE A 119 5.17 -6.73 9.81
N GLN A 120 4.82 -7.83 9.16
CA GLN A 120 5.38 -8.27 7.89
C GLN A 120 4.25 -8.51 6.90
N VAL A 121 4.34 -7.91 5.71
CA VAL A 121 3.46 -8.24 4.60
C VAL A 121 3.94 -9.51 3.91
N GLU A 122 3.00 -10.26 3.35
CA GLU A 122 3.25 -11.49 2.62
C GLU A 122 4.32 -11.29 1.54
N PRO A 123 5.29 -12.21 1.38
CA PRO A 123 6.26 -12.17 0.29
C PRO A 123 5.58 -12.14 -1.09
N LYS A 124 6.13 -11.33 -2.01
CA LYS A 124 5.55 -11.12 -3.35
C LYS A 124 5.36 -12.44 -4.12
N ASP A 125 6.26 -13.40 -3.94
CA ASP A 125 6.18 -14.69 -4.62
C ASP A 125 5.00 -15.55 -4.13
N GLN A 126 4.70 -15.51 -2.83
CA GLN A 126 3.52 -16.18 -2.27
C GLN A 126 2.23 -15.53 -2.79
N MET A 127 2.19 -14.21 -2.83
CA MET A 127 1.06 -13.48 -3.40
C MET A 127 0.84 -13.83 -4.88
N LYS A 128 1.92 -13.92 -5.68
CA LYS A 128 1.84 -14.32 -7.10
C LYS A 128 1.28 -15.73 -7.28
N ILE A 129 1.62 -16.67 -6.39
CA ILE A 129 1.07 -18.04 -6.43
C ILE A 129 -0.44 -18.01 -6.23
N LYS A 130 -0.93 -17.18 -5.31
CA LYS A 130 -2.38 -17.06 -5.01
C LYS A 130 -3.15 -16.32 -6.11
N SER A 131 -2.61 -15.22 -6.61
CA SER A 131 -3.31 -14.29 -7.51
C SER A 131 -3.02 -14.50 -9.00
N GLY A 132 -1.98 -15.28 -9.32
CA GLY A 132 -1.51 -15.48 -10.71
C GLY A 132 -0.81 -14.25 -11.32
N ARG A 133 -0.74 -13.11 -10.62
CA ARG A 133 -0.18 -11.85 -11.14
C ARG A 133 0.60 -11.07 -10.09
N SER A 134 1.43 -10.15 -10.55
CA SER A 134 2.16 -9.21 -9.69
C SER A 134 1.27 -8.02 -9.30
N PRO A 135 1.37 -7.48 -8.09
CA PRO A 135 0.61 -6.31 -7.64
C PRO A 135 1.27 -5.01 -8.11
N ASP A 136 1.45 -4.83 -9.40
CA ASP A 136 2.27 -3.76 -9.97
C ASP A 136 1.63 -2.37 -9.79
N LEU A 137 0.30 -2.27 -9.79
CA LEU A 137 -0.41 -1.02 -9.57
C LEU A 137 -0.27 -0.55 -8.12
N TYR A 138 -0.38 -1.48 -7.17
CA TYR A 138 -0.23 -1.13 -5.76
C TYR A 138 1.22 -0.88 -5.38
N ASP A 139 2.19 -1.58 -5.95
CA ASP A 139 3.61 -1.26 -5.82
C ASP A 139 3.91 0.16 -6.34
N GLY A 140 3.29 0.57 -7.44
CA GLY A 140 3.34 1.95 -7.95
C GLY A 140 2.74 2.96 -6.96
N LEU A 141 1.58 2.66 -6.37
CA LEU A 141 0.94 3.51 -5.36
C LEU A 141 1.86 3.72 -4.15
N VAL A 142 2.39 2.66 -3.55
CA VAL A 142 3.23 2.79 -2.35
C VAL A 142 4.56 3.48 -2.65
N THR A 143 5.09 3.31 -3.87
CA THR A 143 6.22 4.10 -4.39
C THR A 143 5.88 5.59 -4.43
N GLY A 144 4.71 5.97 -4.94
CA GLY A 144 4.23 7.35 -4.97
C GLY A 144 4.06 7.95 -3.57
N ILE A 145 3.52 7.20 -2.63
CA ILE A 145 3.39 7.62 -1.23
C ILE A 145 4.78 7.88 -0.61
N GLU A 146 5.75 7.00 -0.86
CA GLU A 146 7.11 7.19 -0.35
C GLU A 146 7.77 8.43 -0.96
N MET A 147 7.56 8.68 -2.25
CA MET A 147 8.04 9.91 -2.88
C MET A 147 7.42 11.16 -2.26
N ALA A 148 6.12 11.15 -1.99
CA ALA A 148 5.44 12.24 -1.30
C ALA A 148 6.04 12.47 0.11
N ARG A 149 6.33 11.39 0.85
CA ARG A 149 6.99 11.47 2.17
C ARG A 149 8.39 12.09 2.10
N ARG A 150 9.20 11.70 1.11
CA ARG A 150 10.52 12.29 0.89
C ARG A 150 10.43 13.78 0.57
N ARG A 151 9.28 14.26 0.15
CA ARG A 151 8.96 15.68 -0.14
C ARG A 151 8.22 16.38 1.02
N GLY A 152 8.16 15.76 2.19
CA GLY A 152 7.59 16.36 3.39
C GLY A 152 6.11 16.05 3.62
N PHE A 153 5.51 15.16 2.84
CA PHE A 153 4.15 14.67 3.12
C PHE A 153 4.13 13.91 4.45
N VAL A 154 3.23 14.29 5.32
CA VAL A 154 3.03 13.66 6.63
C VAL A 154 1.65 13.01 6.64
N ILE A 155 1.60 11.76 7.08
CA ILE A 155 0.33 11.10 7.32
C ILE A 155 -0.30 11.74 8.56
N GLU A 156 -1.48 12.32 8.41
CA GLU A 156 -2.22 12.88 9.53
C GLU A 156 -2.55 11.77 10.54
N ARG A 157 -2.51 12.14 11.83
CA ARG A 157 -2.97 11.23 12.88
C ARG A 157 -4.42 10.86 12.59
N LEU A 158 -4.69 9.57 12.58
CA LEU A 158 -6.05 9.07 12.47
C LEU A 158 -6.88 9.74 13.56
N LYS A 159 -7.79 10.60 13.18
CA LYS A 159 -8.82 11.07 14.10
C LYS A 159 -9.47 9.80 14.64
N PRO A 160 -9.64 9.67 15.98
CA PRO A 160 -10.37 8.53 16.50
C PRO A 160 -11.64 8.49 15.66
N ILE A 161 -11.86 7.37 14.98
CA ILE A 161 -13.10 7.17 14.23
C ILE A 161 -14.17 7.49 15.29
N ARG A 162 -14.76 8.69 15.23
CA ARG A 162 -16.05 8.88 15.85
C ARG A 162 -16.78 7.69 15.31
N LYS A 163 -17.09 6.71 16.23
CA LYS A 163 -18.06 5.68 15.89
C LYS A 163 -19.19 6.50 15.31
N ALA A 164 -19.19 6.64 13.98
CA ALA A 164 -20.38 7.07 13.31
C ALA A 164 -21.39 6.20 14.03
N LYS A 165 -22.42 6.78 14.60
CA LYS A 165 -23.58 6.01 14.93
C LYS A 165 -23.84 5.30 13.60
N MET A 166 -23.19 4.16 13.47
CA MET A 166 -23.51 3.23 12.41
C MET A 166 -24.95 2.96 12.75
N ASP A 167 -25.83 3.57 11.98
CA ASP A 167 -27.24 3.35 12.13
C ASP A 167 -27.37 1.87 12.30
N ASP A 168 -27.89 1.43 13.46
CA ASP A 168 -28.09 0.00 13.72
C ASP A 168 -29.17 -0.59 12.78
N GLU A 169 -29.60 0.16 11.77
CA GLU A 169 -30.52 -0.25 10.73
C GLU A 169 -30.04 -1.48 9.98
N TRP A 170 -28.76 -1.50 9.55
CA TRP A 170 -28.22 -2.69 8.87
C TRP A 170 -28.23 -3.94 9.77
N LYS A 171 -27.99 -3.78 11.09
CA LYS A 171 -28.07 -4.87 12.04
C LYS A 171 -29.50 -5.33 12.23
N LYS A 172 -30.44 -4.40 12.27
CA LYS A 172 -31.87 -4.71 12.31
C LYS A 172 -32.32 -5.44 11.06
N GLU A 173 -31.84 -4.97 9.90
CA GLU A 173 -32.16 -5.59 8.61
C GLU A 173 -31.55 -7.00 8.49
N LEU A 174 -30.32 -7.20 8.98
CA LEU A 174 -29.70 -8.52 9.06
C LEU A 174 -30.41 -9.45 10.02
N GLN A 175 -30.85 -8.96 11.18
CA GLN A 175 -31.63 -9.73 12.14
C GLN A 175 -33.02 -10.09 11.60
N GLU A 176 -33.70 -9.18 10.91
CA GLU A 176 -34.98 -9.46 10.26
C GLU A 176 -34.84 -10.48 9.13
N ARG A 177 -33.78 -10.36 8.32
CA ARG A 177 -33.49 -11.32 7.26
C ARG A 177 -33.16 -12.71 7.82
N ALA A 178 -32.41 -12.79 8.90
CA ALA A 178 -32.14 -14.04 9.61
C ALA A 178 -33.44 -14.66 10.19
N ARG A 179 -34.34 -13.85 10.77
CA ARG A 179 -35.63 -14.30 11.27
C ARG A 179 -36.51 -14.83 10.14
N ARG A 180 -36.58 -14.14 9.00
CA ARG A 180 -37.36 -14.60 7.83
C ARG A 180 -36.81 -15.93 7.28
N LEU A 181 -35.52 -16.12 7.21
CA LEU A 181 -34.90 -17.37 6.79
C LEU A 181 -35.16 -18.51 7.78
N ALA A 182 -35.14 -18.25 9.08
CA ALA A 182 -35.49 -19.22 10.12
C ALA A 182 -36.99 -19.61 10.10
N SER A 183 -37.87 -18.65 9.80
CA SER A 183 -39.33 -18.90 9.73
C SER A 183 -39.77 -19.54 8.40
N SER A 184 -38.99 -19.45 7.34
CA SER A 184 -39.29 -20.02 6.02
C SER A 184 -38.94 -21.49 5.86
N GLY A 185 -38.50 -22.18 6.93
CA GLY A 185 -38.29 -23.63 6.92
C GLY A 185 -37.15 -24.12 5.99
N ALA A 186 -36.28 -23.26 5.49
CA ALA A 186 -35.24 -23.59 4.53
C ALA A 186 -34.01 -24.33 5.12
N LEU A 187 -34.12 -24.85 6.33
CA LEU A 187 -33.09 -25.68 6.99
C LEU A 187 -33.70 -26.97 7.53
N THR A 188 -34.37 -27.75 6.69
CA THR A 188 -34.54 -29.16 6.96
C THR A 188 -33.39 -29.91 6.32
N TYR A 189 -32.34 -30.15 7.08
CA TYR A 189 -31.39 -31.21 6.75
C TYR A 189 -32.15 -32.53 6.90
N SER A 190 -32.40 -33.20 5.79
CA SER A 190 -32.80 -34.60 5.77
C SER A 190 -31.59 -35.43 6.15
N SER A 191 -31.73 -36.19 7.21
CA SER A 191 -30.85 -37.27 7.64
C SER A 191 -30.60 -38.33 6.57
#